data_203795e18cb08131c5d37c59a5d37e49
#
_entry.id   203795e18cb08131c5d37c59a5d37e49
#
_cell.length_a   1.000
_cell.length_b   1.000
_cell.length_c   1.000
_cell.angle_alpha   90.00
_cell.angle_beta   90.00
_cell.angle_gamma   90.00
#
_symmetry.space_group_name_H-M   'P 1'
#
loop_
_entity.id
_entity.type
_entity.pdbx_description
1 polymer ?
#
loop_
_entity_poly.entity_id
_entity_poly.type
_entity_poly.pdbx_seq_one_letter_code
_entity_poly.pdbx_strand_id
1 'polypeptide(L)'
;MPHIADTSLPQFEHYSIIRGQLEHEDNLMSGRLSWFVASQSFLFTAYAILVNGLHPATTDGTADSRRLLLVLISALATATCILIFLSILSGIAAMANLRRLYERTATASPGEFPPIQGSRFTQLLGLAAPILLPILFMSAWLLLLLRRLA
;
A
#
# COMPACT_ATOMS: atom_id res chain seq x y z
N MET A 1 -26.63 9.20 -48.66
CA MET A 1 -26.16 9.61 -47.33
C MET A 1 -25.17 8.56 -46.86
N PRO A 2 -23.86 8.84 -46.74
CA PRO A 2 -22.91 7.87 -46.24
C PRO A 2 -23.13 7.67 -44.77
N HIS A 3 -23.28 6.43 -44.37
CA HIS A 3 -23.28 5.94 -43.00
C HIS A 3 -21.92 6.28 -42.41
N ILE A 4 -21.81 7.32 -41.56
CA ILE A 4 -20.69 7.56 -40.73
C ILE A 4 -20.74 6.43 -39.72
N ALA A 5 -19.96 5.38 -39.96
CA ALA A 5 -19.70 4.32 -38.99
C ALA A 5 -19.11 5.01 -37.78
N ASP A 6 -19.81 4.97 -36.66
CA ASP A 6 -19.44 5.54 -35.38
C ASP A 6 -18.22 4.78 -34.84
N THR A 7 -17.03 5.12 -35.34
CA THR A 7 -15.74 4.55 -34.95
C THR A 7 -15.31 5.04 -33.56
N SER A 8 -16.07 5.97 -32.96
CA SER A 8 -15.76 6.55 -31.62
C SER A 8 -16.19 5.64 -30.46
N LEU A 9 -17.23 4.80 -30.65
CA LEU A 9 -17.75 3.92 -29.61
C LEU A 9 -16.74 2.91 -29.07
N PRO A 10 -15.99 2.16 -29.89
CA PRO A 10 -15.02 1.20 -29.37
C PRO A 10 -13.85 1.86 -28.65
N GLN A 11 -13.48 3.09 -28.99
CA GLN A 11 -12.39 3.83 -28.36
C GLN A 11 -12.81 4.41 -27.00
N PHE A 12 -14.03 4.94 -26.91
CA PHE A 12 -14.61 5.43 -25.67
C PHE A 12 -14.81 4.31 -24.65
N GLU A 13 -15.25 3.14 -25.11
CA GLU A 13 -15.40 1.96 -24.28
C GLU A 13 -14.05 1.51 -23.73
N HIS A 14 -13.01 1.46 -24.57
CA HIS A 14 -11.65 1.12 -24.14
C HIS A 14 -11.09 2.12 -23.12
N TYR A 15 -11.31 3.43 -23.30
CA TYR A 15 -10.96 4.46 -22.34
C TYR A 15 -11.67 4.27 -20.99
N SER A 16 -12.97 4.00 -21.02
CA SER A 16 -13.77 3.82 -19.80
C SER A 16 -13.34 2.58 -19.01
N ILE A 17 -12.99 1.50 -19.70
CA ILE A 17 -12.47 0.27 -19.07
C ILE A 17 -11.13 0.54 -18.37
N ILE A 18 -10.18 1.18 -19.06
CA ILE A 18 -8.86 1.49 -18.47
C ILE A 18 -8.99 2.42 -17.27
N ARG A 19 -9.83 3.45 -17.38
CA ARG A 19 -10.10 4.38 -16.28
C ARG A 19 -10.72 3.66 -15.09
N GLY A 20 -11.71 2.80 -15.32
CA GLY A 20 -12.33 2.00 -14.27
C GLY A 20 -11.36 1.06 -13.56
N GLN A 21 -10.41 0.46 -14.29
CA GLN A 21 -9.35 -0.36 -13.71
C GLN A 21 -8.38 0.47 -12.87
N LEU A 22 -8.01 1.68 -13.30
CA LEU A 22 -7.16 2.58 -12.54
C LEU A 22 -7.83 3.02 -11.22
N GLU A 23 -9.11 3.39 -11.26
CA GLU A 23 -9.88 3.74 -10.08
C GLU A 23 -10.02 2.55 -9.12
N HIS A 24 -10.19 1.34 -9.65
CA HIS A 24 -10.24 0.12 -8.86
C HIS A 24 -8.93 -0.14 -8.11
N GLU A 25 -7.78 -0.05 -8.80
CA GLU A 25 -6.46 -0.23 -8.18
C GLU A 25 -6.16 0.84 -7.12
N ASP A 26 -6.56 2.10 -7.35
CA ASP A 26 -6.40 3.19 -6.39
C ASP A 26 -7.24 2.96 -5.12
N ASN A 27 -8.48 2.50 -5.27
CA ASN A 27 -9.36 2.11 -4.16
C ASN A 27 -8.78 0.92 -3.37
N LEU A 28 -8.25 -0.10 -4.06
CA LEU A 28 -7.58 -1.22 -3.41
C LEU A 28 -6.34 -0.77 -2.63
N MET A 29 -5.55 0.14 -3.18
CA MET A 29 -4.37 0.68 -2.51
C MET A 29 -4.76 1.45 -1.24
N SER A 30 -5.77 2.30 -1.32
CA SER A 30 -6.31 3.05 -0.18
C SER A 30 -6.84 2.12 0.91
N GLY A 31 -7.59 1.09 0.52
CA GLY A 31 -8.09 0.06 1.43
C GLY A 31 -6.96 -0.68 2.15
N ARG A 32 -5.94 -1.15 1.41
CA ARG A 32 -4.76 -1.83 1.99
C ARG A 32 -4.03 -0.93 2.98
N LEU A 33 -3.87 0.36 2.65
CA LEU A 33 -3.20 1.32 3.52
C LEU A 33 -3.98 1.57 4.82
N SER A 34 -5.30 1.70 4.74
CA SER A 34 -6.18 1.88 5.89
C SER A 34 -6.12 0.68 6.84
N TRP A 35 -6.23 -0.54 6.31
CA TRP A 35 -6.08 -1.77 7.09
C TRP A 35 -4.68 -1.90 7.71
N PHE A 36 -3.65 -1.52 6.97
CA PHE A 36 -2.28 -1.53 7.46
C PHE A 36 -2.11 -0.60 8.66
N VAL A 37 -2.53 0.67 8.56
CA VAL A 37 -2.42 1.64 9.66
C VAL A 37 -3.21 1.18 10.90
N ALA A 38 -4.43 0.67 10.71
CA ALA A 38 -5.24 0.13 11.80
C ALA A 38 -4.55 -1.05 12.49
N SER A 39 -4.03 -2.01 11.72
CA SER A 39 -3.31 -3.17 12.28
C SER A 39 -2.03 -2.77 13.03
N GLN A 40 -1.26 -1.81 12.51
CA GLN A 40 -0.07 -1.31 13.17
C GLN A 40 -0.40 -0.59 14.49
N SER A 41 -1.46 0.21 14.52
CA SER A 41 -1.94 0.87 15.74
C SER A 41 -2.31 -0.14 16.83
N PHE A 42 -2.99 -1.23 16.45
CA PHE A 42 -3.30 -2.32 17.36
C PHE A 42 -2.06 -3.03 17.89
N LEU A 43 -1.09 -3.35 17.02
CA LEU A 43 0.16 -4.01 17.41
C LEU A 43 1.02 -3.13 18.32
N PHE A 44 1.10 -1.80 18.07
CA PHE A 44 1.78 -0.88 18.96
C PHE A 44 1.11 -0.78 20.33
N THR A 45 -0.21 -0.78 20.37
CA THR A 45 -0.97 -0.78 21.63
C THR A 45 -0.69 -2.05 22.43
N ALA A 46 -0.77 -3.22 21.79
CA ALA A 46 -0.46 -4.50 22.44
C ALA A 46 0.98 -4.55 22.95
N TYR A 47 1.93 -4.06 22.14
CA TYR A 47 3.34 -3.97 22.54
C TYR A 47 3.52 -3.03 23.75
N ALA A 48 2.88 -1.85 23.74
CA ALA A 48 2.96 -0.90 24.83
C ALA A 48 2.39 -1.46 26.14
N ILE A 49 1.28 -2.18 26.09
CA ILE A 49 0.68 -2.85 27.25
C ILE A 49 1.65 -3.89 27.80
N LEU A 50 2.27 -4.70 26.96
CA LEU A 50 3.24 -5.69 27.38
C LEU A 50 4.52 -5.06 27.97
N VAL A 51 5.00 -3.96 27.42
CA VAL A 51 6.19 -3.26 27.95
C VAL A 51 5.91 -2.63 29.31
N ASN A 52 4.79 -1.96 29.46
CA ASN A 52 4.45 -1.21 30.67
C ASN A 52 3.95 -2.10 31.82
N GLY A 53 3.54 -3.33 31.54
CA GLY A 53 3.04 -4.39 32.41
C GLY A 53 2.49 -3.92 33.76
N LEU A 54 1.20 -4.04 33.95
CA LEU A 54 0.51 -3.53 35.14
C LEU A 54 0.88 -4.27 36.45
N HIS A 55 1.66 -5.33 36.40
CA HIS A 55 2.11 -6.07 37.58
C HIS A 55 3.59 -6.42 37.46
N PRO A 56 4.40 -6.22 38.52
CA PRO A 56 5.74 -6.78 38.58
C PRO A 56 5.63 -8.31 38.41
N ALA A 57 6.40 -8.85 37.45
CA ALA A 57 6.48 -10.29 37.26
C ALA A 57 7.06 -10.91 38.55
N THR A 58 6.21 -11.57 39.31
CA THR A 58 6.60 -12.19 40.59
C THR A 58 7.14 -13.61 40.42
N THR A 59 7.15 -14.13 39.18
CA THR A 59 7.64 -15.48 38.87
C THR A 59 8.49 -15.48 37.60
N ASP A 60 9.63 -16.14 37.59
CA ASP A 60 10.60 -16.21 36.48
C ASP A 60 9.96 -16.65 35.15
N GLY A 61 9.00 -17.58 35.18
CA GLY A 61 8.28 -18.06 33.99
C GLY A 61 7.42 -17.00 33.28
N THR A 62 6.96 -15.96 33.97
CA THR A 62 6.17 -14.89 33.36
C THR A 62 7.05 -13.88 32.62
N ALA A 63 8.29 -13.68 33.05
CA ALA A 63 9.25 -12.80 32.41
C ALA A 63 9.68 -13.35 31.02
N ASP A 64 9.96 -14.63 30.92
CA ASP A 64 10.34 -15.30 29.68
C ASP A 64 9.20 -15.30 28.66
N SER A 65 7.98 -15.61 29.10
CA SER A 65 6.78 -15.56 28.25
C SER A 65 6.54 -14.15 27.69
N ARG A 66 6.72 -13.13 28.51
CA ARG A 66 6.61 -11.73 28.12
C ARG A 66 7.65 -11.32 27.08
N ARG A 67 8.91 -11.73 27.29
CA ARG A 67 9.99 -11.48 26.33
C ARG A 67 9.70 -12.13 24.99
N LEU A 68 9.27 -13.38 25.00
CA LEU A 68 8.86 -14.11 23.79
C LEU A 68 7.76 -13.38 23.06
N LEU A 69 6.68 -12.94 23.75
CA LEU A 69 5.57 -12.21 23.13
C LEU A 69 6.01 -10.87 22.51
N LEU A 70 6.88 -10.12 23.16
CA LEU A 70 7.43 -8.87 22.62
C LEU A 70 8.23 -9.10 21.34
N VAL A 71 9.03 -10.15 21.27
CA VAL A 71 9.78 -10.54 20.06
C VAL A 71 8.82 -10.98 18.96
N LEU A 72 7.84 -11.82 19.28
CA LEU A 72 6.86 -12.31 18.32
C LEU A 72 6.02 -11.17 17.71
N ILE A 73 5.54 -10.25 18.54
CA ILE A 73 4.76 -9.09 18.05
C ILE A 73 5.62 -8.24 17.11
N SER A 74 6.85 -7.93 17.51
CA SER A 74 7.75 -7.12 16.66
C SER A 74 8.11 -7.82 15.35
N ALA A 75 8.34 -9.13 15.37
CA ALA A 75 8.62 -9.93 14.19
C ALA A 75 7.41 -10.00 13.25
N LEU A 76 6.21 -10.27 13.80
CA LEU A 76 4.96 -10.31 13.04
C LEU A 76 4.64 -8.94 12.42
N ALA A 77 4.81 -7.87 13.18
CA ALA A 77 4.59 -6.51 12.70
C ALA A 77 5.56 -6.15 11.56
N THR A 78 6.84 -6.52 11.68
CA THR A 78 7.83 -6.31 10.62
C THR A 78 7.46 -7.10 9.36
N ALA A 79 7.08 -8.37 9.52
CA ALA A 79 6.63 -9.21 8.39
C ALA A 79 5.41 -8.60 7.69
N THR A 80 4.44 -8.09 8.45
CA THR A 80 3.26 -7.42 7.91
C THR A 80 3.64 -6.16 7.12
N CYS A 81 4.60 -5.35 7.61
CA CYS A 81 5.12 -4.20 6.87
C CYS A 81 5.71 -4.60 5.53
N ILE A 82 6.52 -5.67 5.48
CA ILE A 82 7.13 -6.18 4.25
C ILE A 82 6.07 -6.63 3.26
N LEU A 83 5.09 -7.42 3.70
CA LEU A 83 4.02 -7.94 2.84
C LEU A 83 3.18 -6.81 2.23
N ILE A 84 2.80 -5.82 3.03
CA ILE A 84 2.04 -4.66 2.56
C ILE A 84 2.89 -3.81 1.61
N PHE A 85 4.16 -3.60 1.91
CA PHE A 85 5.07 -2.87 1.02
C PHE A 85 5.19 -3.53 -0.35
N LEU A 86 5.39 -4.84 -0.40
CA LEU A 86 5.41 -5.61 -1.65
C LEU A 86 4.07 -5.51 -2.40
N SER A 87 2.95 -5.58 -1.69
CA SER A 87 1.61 -5.44 -2.27
C SER A 87 1.39 -4.06 -2.89
N ILE A 88 1.89 -2.99 -2.24
CA ILE A 88 1.83 -1.61 -2.77
C ILE A 88 2.70 -1.49 -4.02
N LEU A 89 3.93 -2.01 -4.01
CA LEU A 89 4.81 -2.00 -5.19
C LEU A 89 4.17 -2.74 -6.38
N SER A 90 3.50 -3.86 -6.14
CA SER A 90 2.75 -4.59 -7.16
C SER A 90 1.63 -3.75 -7.77
N GLY A 91 0.84 -3.05 -6.94
CA GLY A 91 -0.22 -2.14 -7.40
C GLY A 91 0.33 -0.98 -8.24
N ILE A 92 1.44 -0.36 -7.81
CA ILE A 92 2.12 0.70 -8.57
C ILE A 92 2.60 0.18 -9.93
N ALA A 93 3.17 -1.01 -9.98
CA ALA A 93 3.61 -1.63 -11.23
C ALA A 93 2.43 -1.93 -12.17
N ALA A 94 1.30 -2.42 -11.64
CA ALA A 94 0.08 -2.66 -12.41
C ALA A 94 -0.44 -1.36 -13.02
N MET A 95 -0.55 -0.28 -12.23
CA MET A 95 -0.98 1.03 -12.73
C MET A 95 -0.02 1.59 -13.78
N ALA A 96 1.30 1.43 -13.60
CA ALA A 96 2.29 1.87 -14.59
C ALA A 96 2.14 1.10 -15.93
N ASN A 97 1.83 -0.19 -15.89
CA ASN A 97 1.59 -1.00 -17.09
C ASN A 97 0.31 -0.57 -17.80
N LEU A 98 -0.79 -0.32 -17.06
CA LEU A 98 -2.05 0.18 -17.63
C LEU A 98 -1.85 1.54 -18.33
N ARG A 99 -1.07 2.44 -17.74
CA ARG A 99 -0.72 3.74 -18.35
C ARG A 99 0.06 3.56 -19.64
N ARG A 100 1.08 2.71 -19.66
CA ARG A 100 1.87 2.43 -20.88
C ARG A 100 0.99 1.86 -21.98
N LEU A 101 0.04 1.00 -21.63
CA LEU A 101 -0.92 0.45 -22.59
C LEU A 101 -1.78 1.57 -23.17
N TYR A 102 -2.31 2.46 -22.32
CA TYR A 102 -3.10 3.60 -22.76
C TYR A 102 -2.31 4.56 -23.67
N GLU A 103 -1.09 4.94 -23.29
CA GLU A 103 -0.23 5.82 -24.08
C GLU A 103 0.04 5.26 -25.48
N ARG A 104 0.25 3.95 -25.59
CA ARG A 104 0.42 3.27 -26.90
C ARG A 104 -0.84 3.36 -27.74
N THR A 105 -2.00 3.20 -27.14
CA THR A 105 -3.30 3.27 -27.85
C THR A 105 -3.65 4.72 -28.20
N ALA A 106 -3.42 5.68 -27.31
CA ALA A 106 -3.67 7.10 -27.54
C ALA A 106 -2.75 7.70 -28.63
N THR A 107 -1.52 7.17 -28.79
CA THR A 107 -0.59 7.58 -29.85
C THR A 107 -1.14 7.22 -31.24
N ALA A 108 -2.01 6.22 -31.34
CA ALA A 108 -2.65 5.82 -32.60
C ALA A 108 -3.79 6.78 -33.02
N SER A 109 -4.34 7.58 -32.09
CA SER A 109 -5.43 8.56 -32.35
C SER A 109 -5.17 9.86 -31.58
N PRO A 110 -4.27 10.73 -32.06
CA PRO A 110 -3.87 11.94 -31.35
C PRO A 110 -5.03 12.95 -31.25
N GLY A 111 -5.33 13.39 -30.02
CA GLY A 111 -6.24 14.52 -29.75
C GLY A 111 -7.67 14.16 -29.38
N GLU A 112 -8.04 12.90 -29.38
CA GLU A 112 -9.44 12.47 -29.16
C GLU A 112 -9.77 12.25 -27.66
N PHE A 113 -8.77 12.03 -26.80
CA PHE A 113 -8.99 11.76 -25.38
C PHE A 113 -8.20 12.67 -24.45
N PRO A 114 -8.80 13.11 -23.32
CA PRO A 114 -8.10 13.89 -22.33
C PRO A 114 -7.04 13.03 -21.62
N PRO A 115 -5.94 13.67 -21.11
CA PRO A 115 -4.92 12.95 -20.35
C PRO A 115 -5.55 12.31 -19.10
N ILE A 116 -5.30 11.01 -18.89
CA ILE A 116 -5.89 10.22 -17.79
C ILE A 116 -5.45 10.75 -16.42
N GLN A 117 -4.36 11.52 -16.34
CA GLN A 117 -3.84 12.01 -15.06
C GLN A 117 -3.18 13.38 -15.14
N GLY A 118 -3.17 14.05 -13.94
CA GLY A 118 -2.49 15.31 -13.71
C GLY A 118 -0.95 15.23 -13.84
N SER A 119 -0.26 16.29 -13.44
CA SER A 119 1.19 16.42 -13.57
C SER A 119 1.96 15.29 -12.87
N ARG A 120 3.16 14.95 -13.35
CA ARG A 120 4.07 13.96 -12.71
C ARG A 120 4.35 14.27 -11.25
N PHE A 121 4.37 15.54 -10.88
CA PHE A 121 4.57 15.98 -9.50
C PHE A 121 3.43 15.55 -8.58
N THR A 122 2.18 15.73 -9.02
CA THR A 122 0.98 15.30 -8.25
C THR A 122 0.95 13.79 -8.06
N GLN A 123 1.40 13.04 -9.07
CA GLN A 123 1.51 11.58 -8.99
C GLN A 123 2.56 11.12 -7.97
N LEU A 124 3.75 11.75 -7.96
CA LEU A 124 4.81 11.47 -7.00
C LEU A 124 4.37 11.76 -5.56
N LEU A 125 3.68 12.89 -5.34
CA LEU A 125 3.13 13.22 -4.02
C LEU A 125 2.08 12.20 -3.57
N GLY A 126 1.20 11.77 -4.47
CA GLY A 126 0.18 10.76 -4.16
C GLY A 126 0.78 9.39 -3.79
N LEU A 127 1.94 9.04 -4.35
CA LEU A 127 2.65 7.80 -4.05
C LEU A 127 3.55 7.87 -2.81
N ALA A 128 3.85 9.08 -2.31
CA ALA A 128 4.75 9.26 -1.18
C ALA A 128 4.22 8.59 0.09
N ALA A 129 2.96 8.80 0.44
CA ALA A 129 2.37 8.23 1.64
C ALA A 129 2.30 6.68 1.60
N PRO A 130 1.79 6.04 0.53
CA PRO A 130 1.80 4.57 0.43
C PRO A 130 3.18 3.94 0.54
N ILE A 131 4.22 4.59 0.04
CA ILE A 131 5.60 4.06 0.08
C ILE A 131 6.27 4.33 1.42
N LEU A 132 6.17 5.56 1.95
CA LEU A 132 6.89 5.97 3.15
C LEU A 132 6.32 5.37 4.43
N LEU A 133 4.99 5.21 4.53
CA LEU A 133 4.35 4.66 5.73
C LEU A 133 4.85 3.25 6.08
N PRO A 134 4.84 2.25 5.18
CA PRO A 134 5.36 0.93 5.50
C PRO A 134 6.85 0.95 5.88
N ILE A 135 7.66 1.77 5.24
CA ILE A 135 9.09 1.91 5.54
C ILE A 135 9.29 2.47 6.96
N LEU A 136 8.52 3.49 7.32
CA LEU A 136 8.59 4.13 8.63
C LEU A 136 8.19 3.15 9.75
N PHE A 137 7.07 2.44 9.59
CA PHE A 137 6.64 1.42 10.54
C PHE A 137 7.63 0.25 10.63
N MET A 138 8.15 -0.21 9.49
CA MET A 138 9.14 -1.28 9.44
C MET A 138 10.42 -0.89 10.19
N SER A 139 10.93 0.34 9.99
CA SER A 139 12.12 0.83 10.70
C SER A 139 11.89 0.92 12.21
N ALA A 140 10.70 1.37 12.64
CA ALA A 140 10.34 1.41 14.05
C ALA A 140 10.31 0.01 14.69
N TRP A 141 9.66 -0.96 14.03
CA TRP A 141 9.60 -2.33 14.52
C TRP A 141 10.95 -3.04 14.52
N LEU A 142 11.78 -2.84 13.50
CA LEU A 142 13.15 -3.37 13.48
C LEU A 142 13.99 -2.82 14.62
N LEU A 143 13.88 -1.53 14.91
CA LEU A 143 14.58 -0.91 16.03
C LEU A 143 14.13 -1.51 17.37
N LEU A 144 12.82 -1.73 17.56
CA LEU A 144 12.29 -2.36 18.76
C LEU A 144 12.71 -3.82 18.86
N LEU A 145 12.72 -4.56 17.76
CA LEU A 145 13.17 -5.95 17.71
C LEU A 145 14.66 -6.08 18.05
N LEU A 146 15.51 -5.26 17.42
CA LEU A 146 16.97 -5.27 17.68
C LEU A 146 17.29 -4.95 19.13
N ARG A 147 16.61 -3.99 19.75
CA ARG A 147 16.76 -3.66 21.17
C ARG A 147 16.39 -4.80 22.13
N ARG A 148 15.60 -5.77 21.66
CA ARG A 148 15.20 -6.94 22.48
C ARG A 148 16.10 -8.15 22.28
N LEU A 149 16.81 -8.20 21.15
CA LEU A 149 17.76 -9.27 20.83
C LEU A 149 19.18 -8.97 21.35
N ALA A 150 19.53 -7.69 21.43
CA ALA A 150 20.78 -7.21 22.05
C ALA A 150 20.70 -7.23 23.59
#